data_16682222d7b73370a639a2f4a76831db
#
_entry.id   16682222d7b73370a639a2f4a76831db
#
_cell.length_a   1.000
_cell.length_b   1.000
_cell.length_c   1.000
_cell.angle_alpha   90.00
_cell.angle_beta   90.00
_cell.angle_gamma   90.00
#
_symmetry.space_group_name_H-M   'P 1'
#
loop_
_entity.id
_entity.type
_entity.pdbx_description
1 polymer ?
#
loop_
_entity_poly.entity_id
_entity_poly.type
_entity_poly.pdbx_seq_one_letter_code
_entity_poly.pdbx_strand_id
1 'polypeptide(L)'
;MRYCGSKARFMKDLAPILTKHLDGTNTFVDAFMGGANVISYIAYPKKIGIELNKYVFALWKEIWVNSRIGVTPERWIPETITRKQYDFIKNGYINNDDLLSLWYNDWEIGYVGTCCSFGGAWFNGYAAYNKKKKEDHIKEARN
;
A
#
# COMPACT_ATOMS: atom_id res chain seq x y z
N MET A 1 1.43 -2.07 6.45
CA MET A 1 2.03 -2.36 5.13
C MET A 1 3.43 -1.76 5.05
N ARG A 2 4.42 -2.55 4.63
CA ARG A 2 5.76 -2.01 4.30
C ARG A 2 5.67 -1.20 3.02
N TYR A 3 6.23 -0.01 3.01
CA TYR A 3 6.27 0.88 1.85
C TYR A 3 7.60 1.63 1.83
N CYS A 4 8.27 1.65 0.68
CA CYS A 4 9.53 2.37 0.51
C CYS A 4 9.29 3.86 0.71
N GLY A 5 10.09 4.51 1.55
CA GLY A 5 9.87 5.91 1.93
C GLY A 5 8.87 6.14 3.06
N SER A 6 8.41 5.07 3.74
CA SER A 6 7.53 5.18 4.91
C SER A 6 8.08 6.14 5.97
N LYS A 7 7.23 7.05 6.45
CA LYS A 7 7.53 8.00 7.53
C LYS A 7 7.19 7.47 8.93
N ALA A 8 6.72 6.21 9.02
CA ALA A 8 6.22 5.63 10.30
C ALA A 8 7.18 5.84 11.47
N ARG A 9 8.50 5.69 11.24
CA ARG A 9 9.52 5.86 12.27
C ARG A 9 9.62 7.27 12.86
N PHE A 10 9.24 8.25 12.06
CA PHE A 10 9.39 9.67 12.39
C PHE A 10 8.09 10.31 12.85
N MET A 11 6.99 9.55 12.90
CA MET A 11 5.67 10.14 13.13
C MET A 11 5.53 10.76 14.53
N LYS A 12 6.26 10.27 15.53
CA LYS A 12 6.26 10.89 16.87
C LYS A 12 6.73 12.35 16.83
N ASP A 13 7.74 12.63 15.99
CA ASP A 13 8.35 13.95 15.88
C ASP A 13 7.62 14.81 14.83
N LEU A 14 7.14 14.18 13.74
CA LEU A 14 6.46 14.86 12.65
C LEU A 14 5.02 15.28 12.99
N ALA A 15 4.28 14.44 13.71
CA ALA A 15 2.86 14.72 13.96
C ALA A 15 2.61 16.05 14.67
N PRO A 16 3.34 16.45 15.73
CA PRO A 16 3.16 17.76 16.35
C PRO A 16 3.39 18.93 15.40
N ILE A 17 4.36 18.80 14.48
CA ILE A 17 4.66 19.82 13.47
C ILE A 17 3.53 19.92 12.45
N LEU A 18 3.08 18.76 11.92
CA LEU A 18 2.05 18.69 10.90
C LEU A 18 0.67 19.13 11.39
N THR A 19 0.40 18.94 12.69
CA THR A 19 -0.90 19.28 13.27
C THR A 19 -0.96 20.68 13.92
N LYS A 20 0.16 21.38 13.99
CA LYS A 20 0.30 22.67 14.68
C LYS A 20 -0.77 23.70 14.32
N HIS A 21 -1.22 23.70 13.07
CA HIS A 21 -2.19 24.68 12.54
C HIS A 21 -3.56 24.06 12.23
N LEU A 22 -3.83 22.85 12.71
CA LEU A 22 -5.11 22.20 12.55
C LEU A 22 -6.06 22.69 13.67
N ASP A 23 -7.15 23.35 13.28
CA ASP A 23 -8.12 24.01 14.17
C ASP A 23 -9.51 23.35 14.19
N GLY A 24 -9.66 22.22 13.47
CA GLY A 24 -10.94 21.50 13.34
C GLY A 24 -11.80 21.97 12.16
N THR A 25 -11.52 23.13 11.58
CA THR A 25 -12.31 23.69 10.46
C THR A 25 -11.71 23.36 9.10
N ASN A 26 -10.38 23.33 9.00
CA ASN A 26 -9.64 23.03 7.78
C ASN A 26 -9.59 21.53 7.45
N THR A 27 -8.89 21.16 6.39
CA THR A 27 -8.69 19.77 5.95
C THR A 27 -7.20 19.44 5.96
N PHE A 28 -6.83 18.31 6.59
CA PHE A 28 -5.48 17.79 6.49
C PHE A 28 -5.31 17.07 5.16
N VAL A 29 -4.33 17.49 4.34
CA VAL A 29 -4.04 16.88 3.04
C VAL A 29 -2.67 16.23 3.09
N ASP A 30 -2.61 14.90 2.86
CA ASP A 30 -1.39 14.14 2.63
C ASP A 30 -1.19 14.02 1.12
N ALA A 31 -0.44 14.96 0.54
CA ALA A 31 -0.23 15.05 -0.92
C ALA A 31 0.67 13.95 -1.49
N PHE A 32 1.34 13.17 -0.64
CA PHE A 32 2.25 12.08 -1.00
C PHE A 32 1.96 10.85 -0.14
N MET A 33 0.72 10.39 -0.17
CA MET A 33 0.18 9.40 0.76
C MET A 33 0.98 8.10 0.80
N GLY A 34 1.39 7.57 -0.36
CA GLY A 34 2.19 6.36 -0.47
C GLY A 34 1.65 5.20 0.38
N GLY A 35 2.40 4.79 1.38
CA GLY A 35 2.00 3.76 2.34
C GLY A 35 0.99 4.22 3.41
N ALA A 36 0.39 5.41 3.27
CA ALA A 36 -0.61 6.03 4.14
C ALA A 36 -0.19 6.17 5.62
N ASN A 37 1.09 6.10 5.94
CA ASN A 37 1.57 6.15 7.33
C ASN A 37 1.33 7.49 8.01
N VAL A 38 1.39 8.59 7.25
CA VAL A 38 1.16 9.94 7.79
C VAL A 38 -0.33 10.15 8.04
N ILE A 39 -1.14 10.00 6.99
CA ILE A 39 -2.59 10.22 7.08
C ILE A 39 -3.28 9.30 8.10
N SER A 40 -2.78 8.07 8.27
CA SER A 40 -3.32 7.13 9.28
C SER A 40 -2.97 7.55 10.70
N TYR A 41 -1.74 8.07 10.90
CA TYR A 41 -1.26 8.45 12.23
C TYR A 41 -1.93 9.73 12.75
N ILE A 42 -2.25 10.67 11.87
CA ILE A 42 -2.86 11.95 12.25
C ILE A 42 -4.33 11.74 12.64
N ALA A 43 -4.64 11.97 13.92
CA ALA A 43 -5.99 11.94 14.44
C ALA A 43 -6.72 13.24 14.11
N TYR A 44 -7.33 13.32 12.92
CA TYR A 44 -8.04 14.51 12.45
C TYR A 44 -9.30 14.12 11.66
N PRO A 45 -10.44 14.81 11.84
CA PRO A 45 -11.72 14.37 11.27
C PRO A 45 -11.81 14.53 9.74
N LYS A 46 -11.19 15.56 9.19
CA LYS A 46 -11.23 15.84 7.74
C LYS A 46 -9.86 15.61 7.14
N LYS A 47 -9.68 14.47 6.47
CA LYS A 47 -8.40 14.07 5.85
C LYS A 47 -8.59 13.69 4.40
N ILE A 48 -7.63 14.09 3.54
CA ILE A 48 -7.55 13.72 2.14
C ILE A 48 -6.14 13.17 1.88
N GLY A 49 -6.06 11.96 1.34
CA GLY A 49 -4.81 11.38 0.84
C GLY A 49 -4.76 11.45 -0.68
N ILE A 50 -3.62 11.85 -1.23
CA ILE A 50 -3.37 11.90 -2.67
C ILE A 50 -2.24 10.93 -3.00
N GLU A 51 -2.46 10.08 -4.00
CA GLU A 51 -1.49 9.10 -4.51
C GLU A 51 -1.47 9.14 -6.03
N LEU A 52 -0.28 9.37 -6.60
CA LEU A 52 -0.10 9.49 -8.05
C LEU A 52 -0.13 8.13 -8.75
N ASN A 53 0.38 7.08 -8.10
CA ASN A 53 0.37 5.75 -8.65
C ASN A 53 -1.05 5.17 -8.59
N LYS A 54 -1.72 5.06 -9.73
CA LYS A 54 -3.12 4.60 -9.82
C LYS A 54 -3.34 3.23 -9.18
N TYR A 55 -2.37 2.35 -9.22
CA TYR A 55 -2.45 1.00 -8.66
C TYR A 55 -2.35 1.01 -7.14
N VAL A 56 -1.46 1.85 -6.59
CA VAL A 56 -1.36 2.07 -5.14
C VAL A 56 -2.62 2.76 -4.63
N PHE A 57 -3.15 3.73 -5.37
CA PHE A 57 -4.43 4.36 -5.07
C PHE A 57 -5.58 3.35 -5.07
N ALA A 58 -5.66 2.49 -6.09
CA ALA A 58 -6.69 1.45 -6.18
C ALA A 58 -6.63 0.47 -5.00
N LEU A 59 -5.41 0.08 -4.59
CA LEU A 59 -5.21 -0.76 -3.39
C LEU A 59 -5.75 -0.07 -2.12
N TRP A 60 -5.44 1.22 -1.91
CA TRP A 60 -5.96 1.95 -0.76
C TRP A 60 -7.48 2.11 -0.79
N LYS A 61 -8.04 2.37 -1.98
CA LYS A 61 -9.50 2.44 -2.17
C LYS A 61 -10.15 1.11 -1.79
N GLU A 62 -9.60 -0.02 -2.22
CA GLU A 62 -10.10 -1.35 -1.90
C GLU A 62 -10.01 -1.65 -0.40
N ILE A 63 -8.88 -1.34 0.24
CA ILE A 63 -8.72 -1.47 1.70
C ILE A 63 -9.79 -0.64 2.43
N TRP A 64 -9.99 0.60 2.01
CA TRP A 64 -10.96 1.51 2.64
C TRP A 64 -12.39 1.02 2.48
N VAL A 65 -12.79 0.59 1.27
CA VAL A 65 -14.14 0.06 1.01
C VAL A 65 -14.40 -1.18 1.85
N ASN A 66 -13.51 -2.16 1.81
CA ASN A 66 -13.66 -3.41 2.56
C ASN A 66 -13.70 -3.18 4.07
N SER A 67 -12.88 -2.27 4.59
CA SER A 67 -12.89 -1.93 6.02
C SER A 67 -14.24 -1.36 6.49
N ARG A 68 -14.90 -0.57 5.66
CA ARG A 68 -16.22 0.02 5.98
C ARG A 68 -17.36 -1.00 6.05
N ILE A 69 -17.26 -2.07 5.31
CA ILE A 69 -18.25 -3.17 5.32
C ILE A 69 -17.81 -4.34 6.22
N GLY A 70 -16.75 -4.15 7.01
CA GLY A 70 -16.28 -5.15 7.97
C GLY A 70 -15.59 -6.37 7.34
N VAL A 71 -15.13 -6.26 6.09
CA VAL A 71 -14.39 -7.32 5.41
C VAL A 71 -12.90 -7.15 5.71
N THR A 72 -12.31 -8.16 6.34
CA THR A 72 -10.89 -8.15 6.71
C THR A 72 -10.00 -8.53 5.52
N PRO A 73 -8.73 -8.08 5.50
CA PRO A 73 -7.79 -8.36 4.39
C PRO A 73 -7.66 -9.86 4.06
N GLU A 74 -7.76 -10.74 5.04
CA GLU A 74 -7.65 -12.19 4.85
C GLU A 74 -8.71 -12.77 3.91
N ARG A 75 -9.81 -12.05 3.71
CA ARG A 75 -10.92 -12.52 2.86
C ARG A 75 -10.76 -12.19 1.39
N TRP A 76 -9.99 -11.17 1.05
CA TRP A 76 -9.90 -10.69 -0.33
C TRP A 76 -8.47 -10.57 -0.86
N ILE A 77 -7.46 -10.37 0.01
CA ILE A 77 -6.06 -10.40 -0.40
C ILE A 77 -5.61 -11.86 -0.59
N PRO A 78 -4.97 -12.22 -1.71
CA PRO A 78 -4.44 -13.55 -1.94
C PRO A 78 -3.53 -14.02 -0.80
N GLU A 79 -3.67 -15.26 -0.37
CA GLU A 79 -2.83 -15.83 0.69
C GLU A 79 -1.36 -15.92 0.27
N THR A 80 -1.13 -16.24 -0.98
CA THR A 80 0.22 -16.35 -1.55
C THR A 80 0.25 -15.79 -2.96
N ILE A 81 1.39 -15.18 -3.31
CA ILE A 81 1.72 -14.81 -4.68
C ILE A 81 3.02 -15.57 -5.03
N THR A 82 2.96 -16.39 -6.06
CA THR A 82 4.14 -17.12 -6.52
C THR A 82 5.10 -16.19 -7.27
N ARG A 83 6.38 -16.60 -7.35
CA ARG A 83 7.39 -15.88 -8.14
C ARG A 83 6.94 -15.71 -9.60
N LYS A 84 6.34 -16.76 -10.20
CA LYS A 84 5.85 -16.70 -11.59
C LYS A 84 4.74 -15.65 -11.77
N GLN A 85 3.78 -15.60 -10.84
CA GLN A 85 2.72 -14.58 -10.86
C GLN A 85 3.30 -13.17 -10.70
N TYR A 86 4.22 -12.98 -9.76
CA TYR A 86 4.88 -11.70 -9.57
C TYR A 86 5.61 -11.24 -10.84
N ASP A 87 6.43 -12.11 -11.44
CA ASP A 87 7.19 -11.78 -12.63
C ASP A 87 6.27 -11.52 -13.84
N PHE A 88 5.16 -12.25 -13.98
CA PHE A 88 4.14 -12.02 -15.00
C PHE A 88 3.52 -10.62 -14.86
N ILE A 89 3.04 -10.27 -13.68
CA ILE A 89 2.42 -8.97 -13.41
C ILE A 89 3.43 -7.82 -13.58
N LYS A 90 4.65 -8.00 -13.07
CA LYS A 90 5.73 -7.02 -13.22
C LYS A 90 6.06 -6.77 -14.69
N ASN A 91 6.22 -7.82 -15.49
CA ASN A 91 6.57 -7.69 -16.90
C ASN A 91 5.42 -7.05 -17.70
N GLY A 92 4.18 -7.43 -17.45
CA GLY A 92 3.01 -6.78 -18.04
C GLY A 92 2.95 -5.30 -17.72
N TYR A 93 3.21 -4.93 -16.46
CA TYR A 93 3.28 -3.52 -16.05
C TYR A 93 4.41 -2.75 -16.76
N ILE A 94 5.63 -3.31 -16.81
CA ILE A 94 6.80 -2.64 -17.43
C ILE A 94 6.60 -2.46 -18.93
N ASN A 95 5.99 -3.42 -19.60
CA ASN A 95 5.75 -3.40 -21.05
C ASN A 95 4.48 -2.64 -21.44
N ASN A 96 3.75 -2.06 -20.48
CA ASN A 96 2.43 -1.43 -20.68
C ASN A 96 1.46 -2.36 -21.43
N ASP A 97 1.42 -3.63 -21.03
CA ASP A 97 0.58 -4.63 -21.67
C ASP A 97 -0.89 -4.41 -21.27
N ASP A 98 -1.70 -3.98 -22.25
CA ASP A 98 -3.14 -3.74 -22.05
C ASP A 98 -3.89 -5.02 -21.63
N LEU A 99 -3.37 -6.20 -21.98
CA LEU A 99 -3.96 -7.47 -21.57
C LEU A 99 -3.83 -7.73 -20.06
N LEU A 100 -2.90 -7.05 -19.39
CA LEU A 100 -2.76 -7.19 -17.93
C LEU A 100 -4.06 -6.84 -17.20
N SER A 101 -4.78 -5.82 -17.66
CA SER A 101 -6.05 -5.38 -17.10
C SER A 101 -7.21 -6.37 -17.30
N LEU A 102 -7.08 -7.32 -18.21
CA LEU A 102 -8.07 -8.40 -18.41
C LEU A 102 -7.96 -9.49 -17.34
N TRP A 103 -6.78 -9.66 -16.74
CA TRP A 103 -6.47 -10.73 -15.79
C TRP A 103 -6.38 -10.26 -14.35
N TYR A 104 -6.03 -8.98 -14.14
CA TYR A 104 -5.80 -8.39 -12.82
C TYR A 104 -6.45 -7.02 -12.68
N ASN A 105 -7.11 -6.81 -11.56
CA ASN A 105 -7.61 -5.49 -11.18
C ASN A 105 -6.46 -4.56 -10.80
N ASP A 106 -6.65 -3.26 -10.91
CA ASP A 106 -5.62 -2.26 -10.54
C ASP A 106 -5.13 -2.43 -9.09
N TRP A 107 -6.01 -2.79 -8.15
CA TRP A 107 -5.61 -3.02 -6.75
C TRP A 107 -4.73 -4.26 -6.56
N GLU A 108 -4.93 -5.32 -7.36
CA GLU A 108 -4.08 -6.53 -7.33
C GLU A 108 -2.66 -6.20 -7.82
N ILE A 109 -2.55 -5.42 -8.89
CA ILE A 109 -1.27 -4.91 -9.38
C ILE A 109 -0.62 -4.04 -8.31
N GLY A 110 -1.38 -3.17 -7.64
CA GLY A 110 -0.93 -2.37 -6.50
C GLY A 110 -0.40 -3.21 -5.34
N TYR A 111 -1.13 -4.26 -4.97
CA TYR A 111 -0.72 -5.20 -3.93
C TYR A 111 0.59 -5.92 -4.29
N VAL A 112 0.67 -6.48 -5.49
CA VAL A 112 1.87 -7.20 -5.95
C VAL A 112 3.05 -6.26 -6.08
N GLY A 113 2.87 -5.09 -6.68
CA GLY A 113 3.92 -4.11 -6.91
C GLY A 113 4.54 -3.52 -5.64
N THR A 114 3.75 -3.44 -4.54
CA THR A 114 4.24 -2.93 -3.26
C THR A 114 4.47 -4.02 -2.23
N CYS A 115 3.40 -4.75 -1.87
CA CYS A 115 3.43 -5.65 -0.70
C CYS A 115 4.21 -6.94 -0.97
N CYS A 116 4.24 -7.41 -2.23
CA CYS A 116 5.00 -8.57 -2.64
C CYS A 116 6.40 -8.22 -3.18
N SER A 117 6.83 -6.96 -3.05
CA SER A 117 8.12 -6.47 -3.49
C SER A 117 9.09 -6.27 -2.33
N PHE A 118 10.37 -6.50 -2.60
CA PHE A 118 11.42 -6.36 -1.59
C PHE A 118 11.48 -4.93 -1.04
N GLY A 119 11.40 -4.82 0.28
CA GLY A 119 11.43 -3.54 0.98
C GLY A 119 10.18 -2.65 0.77
N GLY A 120 9.11 -3.17 0.15
CA GLY A 120 7.93 -2.38 -0.20
C GLY A 120 8.19 -1.34 -1.29
N ALA A 121 9.27 -1.51 -2.06
CA ALA A 121 9.60 -0.66 -3.19
C ALA A 121 8.94 -1.20 -4.47
N TRP A 122 8.35 -0.32 -5.26
CA TRP A 122 7.54 -0.64 -6.42
C TRP A 122 8.27 -1.56 -7.42
N PHE A 123 7.80 -2.80 -7.53
CA PHE A 123 8.37 -3.88 -8.36
C PHE A 123 9.90 -4.07 -8.22
N ASN A 124 10.47 -3.81 -7.04
CA ASN A 124 11.91 -3.92 -6.76
C ASN A 124 12.37 -5.35 -6.45
N GLY A 125 11.81 -6.34 -7.12
CA GLY A 125 12.13 -7.75 -6.93
C GLY A 125 11.18 -8.46 -5.96
N TYR A 126 10.92 -9.75 -6.23
CA TYR A 126 9.98 -10.56 -5.48
C TYR A 126 10.43 -10.79 -4.03
N ALA A 127 9.59 -10.42 -3.10
CA ALA A 127 9.78 -10.67 -1.68
C ALA A 127 9.23 -12.05 -1.32
N ALA A 128 10.07 -13.08 -1.43
CA ALA A 128 9.73 -14.42 -1.01
C ALA A 128 9.83 -14.57 0.51
N TYR A 129 9.14 -15.57 1.05
CA TYR A 129 9.33 -16.02 2.42
C TYR A 129 10.79 -16.34 2.70
N ASN A 130 11.39 -15.69 3.66
CA ASN A 130 12.76 -15.93 4.06
C ASN A 130 12.81 -16.94 5.22
N LYS A 131 13.04 -18.22 4.90
CA LYS A 131 13.14 -19.31 5.89
C LYS A 131 14.17 -19.04 7.00
N LYS A 132 15.29 -18.38 6.69
CA LYS A 132 16.35 -18.09 7.66
C LYS A 132 15.91 -17.06 8.70
N LYS A 133 15.18 -16.05 8.27
CA LYS A 133 14.68 -14.96 9.12
C LYS A 133 13.25 -15.17 9.62
N LYS A 134 12.56 -16.21 9.14
CA LYS A 134 11.13 -16.44 9.40
C LYS A 134 10.26 -15.21 9.05
N GLU A 135 10.68 -14.47 8.05
CA GLU A 135 9.97 -13.29 7.55
C GLU A 135 9.07 -13.71 6.39
N ASP A 136 7.79 -13.38 6.50
CA ASP A 136 6.81 -13.49 5.43
C ASP A 136 6.26 -12.10 5.12
N HIS A 137 6.80 -11.46 4.09
CA HIS A 137 6.40 -10.11 3.71
C HIS A 137 4.96 -10.03 3.19
N ILE A 138 4.45 -11.11 2.62
CA ILE A 138 3.06 -11.17 2.17
C ILE A 138 2.12 -11.26 3.37
N LYS A 139 2.47 -12.10 4.36
CA LYS A 139 1.71 -12.22 5.60
C LYS A 139 1.69 -10.89 6.39
N GLU A 140 2.82 -10.19 6.45
CA GLU A 140 2.88 -8.86 7.08
C GLU A 140 2.00 -7.83 6.36
N ALA A 141 1.84 -7.92 5.05
CA ALA A 141 0.99 -7.02 4.30
C ALA A 141 -0.51 -7.28 4.51
N ARG A 142 -0.88 -8.52 4.92
CA ARG A 142 -2.26 -8.91 5.24
C ARG A 142 -2.70 -8.49 6.65
N ASN A 143 -1.76 -8.27 7.56
CA ASN A 143 -2.01 -7.79 8.93
C ASN A 143 -1.96 -6.26 9.01
#